data_d8c36eebeaeb2ffd6075bb6ec7a1928f
#
_entry.id   d8c36eebeaeb2ffd6075bb6ec7a1928f
#
_cell.length_a   1.000
_cell.length_b   1.000
_cell.length_c   1.000
_cell.angle_alpha   90.00
_cell.angle_beta   90.00
_cell.angle_gamma   90.00
#
_symmetry.space_group_name_H-M   'P 1'
#
loop_
_entity.id
_entity.type
_entity.pdbx_description
1 polymer ?
#
loop_
_entity_poly.entity_id
_entity_poly.type
_entity_poly.pdbx_seq_one_letter_code
_entity_poly.pdbx_strand_id
1 'polypeptide(L)'
;VICINDGVTSGALHQINSRGLVVPDDISVVGIGGSDIIDFFHPPLTVVRIPVAEIGRTAAQLLLRQVETGRRSEEHVVIPSEFIIRESTGPCRQ
;
A
#
# COMPACT_ATOMS: atom_id res chain seq x y z
N VAL A 1 10.09 -9.70 -1.68
CA VAL A 1 8.66 -9.95 -1.91
C VAL A 1 7.90 -8.63 -1.87
N ILE A 2 7.06 -8.44 -2.86
CA ILE A 2 6.17 -7.27 -2.95
C ILE A 2 4.74 -7.77 -2.82
N CYS A 3 4.01 -7.26 -1.82
CA CYS A 3 2.66 -7.68 -1.51
C CYS A 3 1.66 -6.59 -1.91
N ILE A 4 0.65 -6.98 -2.68
CA ILE A 4 -0.25 -6.03 -3.37
C ILE A 4 -1.27 -5.34 -2.45
N ASN A 5 -1.54 -5.91 -1.28
CA ASN A 5 -2.49 -5.31 -0.32
C ASN A 5 -2.17 -5.75 1.11
N ASP A 6 -2.88 -5.18 2.07
CA ASP A 6 -2.63 -5.41 3.50
C ASP A 6 -2.86 -6.87 3.90
N GLY A 7 -3.89 -7.51 3.35
CA GLY A 7 -4.18 -8.91 3.63
C GLY A 7 -3.11 -9.86 3.12
N VAL A 8 -2.65 -9.63 1.89
CA VAL A 8 -1.54 -10.42 1.31
C VAL A 8 -0.26 -10.21 2.10
N THR A 9 0.03 -8.97 2.50
CA THR A 9 1.20 -8.64 3.32
C THR A 9 1.15 -9.37 4.66
N SER A 10 0.01 -9.35 5.32
CA SER A 10 -0.18 -10.04 6.60
C SER A 10 0.05 -11.54 6.47
N GLY A 11 -0.52 -12.16 5.44
CA GLY A 11 -0.34 -13.59 5.19
C GLY A 11 1.11 -13.96 4.87
N ALA A 12 1.80 -13.12 4.08
CA ALA A 12 3.20 -13.35 3.74
C ALA A 12 4.08 -13.26 4.98
N LEU A 13 3.91 -12.24 5.82
CA LEU A 13 4.67 -12.08 7.06
C LEU A 13 4.42 -13.23 8.02
N HIS A 14 3.16 -13.66 8.14
CA HIS A 14 2.82 -14.79 8.99
C HIS A 14 3.55 -16.06 8.54
N GLN A 15 3.54 -16.36 7.26
CA GLN A 15 4.19 -17.55 6.71
C GLN A 15 5.71 -17.50 6.85
N ILE A 16 6.31 -16.33 6.60
CA ILE A 16 7.75 -16.13 6.77
C ILE A 16 8.15 -16.39 8.22
N ASN A 17 7.43 -15.80 9.16
CA ASN A 17 7.68 -15.96 10.59
C ASN A 17 7.50 -17.42 11.05
N SER A 18 6.48 -18.11 10.54
CA SER A 18 6.20 -19.49 10.92
C SER A 18 7.28 -20.46 10.45
N ARG A 19 8.05 -20.07 9.44
CA ARG A 19 9.20 -20.87 8.96
C ARG A 19 10.51 -20.47 9.62
N GLY A 20 10.48 -19.60 10.60
CA GLY A 20 11.69 -19.16 11.31
C GLY A 20 12.58 -18.22 10.50
N LEU A 21 12.08 -17.66 9.40
CA LEU A 21 12.82 -16.69 8.61
C LEU A 21 12.66 -15.29 9.20
N VAL A 22 13.68 -14.47 9.02
CA VAL A 22 13.74 -13.11 9.58
C VAL A 22 13.63 -12.07 8.46
N VAL A 23 12.76 -11.10 8.66
CA VAL A 23 12.63 -9.93 7.79
C VAL A 23 13.40 -8.77 8.44
N PRO A 24 14.32 -8.09 7.76
CA PRO A 24 14.69 -8.23 6.35
C PRO A 24 15.89 -9.16 6.08
N ASP A 25 16.50 -9.76 7.11
CA ASP A 25 17.78 -10.45 6.96
C ASP A 25 17.72 -11.61 5.95
N ASP A 26 16.68 -12.42 6.04
CA ASP A 26 16.49 -13.54 5.13
C ASP A 26 15.69 -13.15 3.89
N ILE A 27 14.73 -12.26 4.05
CA ILE A 27 13.85 -11.84 2.97
C ILE A 27 13.33 -10.42 3.24
N SER A 28 13.39 -9.57 2.22
CA SER A 28 12.81 -8.23 2.27
C SER A 28 11.33 -8.28 1.87
N VAL A 29 10.51 -7.48 2.54
CA VAL A 29 9.08 -7.39 2.26
C VAL A 29 8.69 -5.94 2.03
N VAL A 30 8.00 -5.69 0.91
CA VAL A 30 7.39 -4.40 0.60
C VAL A 30 5.88 -4.61 0.50
N GLY A 31 5.13 -3.76 1.19
CA GLY A 31 3.68 -3.77 1.09
C GLY A 31 3.15 -2.62 0.25
N ILE A 32 2.01 -2.82 -0.36
CA ILE A 32 1.25 -1.78 -1.05
C ILE A 32 -0.10 -1.71 -0.36
N GLY A 33 -0.50 -0.54 0.12
CA GLY A 33 -1.78 -0.42 0.79
C GLY A 33 -2.08 1.00 1.24
N GLY A 34 -3.28 1.21 1.73
CA GLY A 34 -3.76 2.52 2.17
C GLY A 34 -4.46 2.49 3.52
N SER A 35 -4.54 1.34 4.14
CA SER A 35 -5.12 1.19 5.47
C SER A 35 -4.11 1.57 6.56
N ASP A 36 -4.59 2.07 7.68
CA ASP A 36 -3.75 2.39 8.84
C ASP A 36 -3.11 1.16 9.47
N ILE A 37 -3.61 -0.02 9.19
CA ILE A 37 -3.06 -1.28 9.71
C ILE A 37 -1.60 -1.50 9.27
N ILE A 38 -1.19 -0.87 8.17
CA ILE A 38 0.20 -0.93 7.69
C ILE A 38 1.19 -0.48 8.77
N ASP A 39 0.81 0.48 9.60
CA ASP A 39 1.68 1.03 10.62
C ASP A 39 1.88 0.10 11.82
N PHE A 40 1.09 -0.96 11.91
CA PHE A 40 1.14 -1.93 13.00
C PHE A 40 1.87 -3.24 12.64
N PHE A 41 2.34 -3.38 11.42
CA PHE A 41 3.13 -4.55 11.04
C PHE A 41 4.51 -4.53 11.71
N HIS A 42 5.00 -5.72 11.99
CA HIS A 42 6.32 -5.91 12.59
C HIS A 42 7.15 -6.89 11.74
N PRO A 43 8.38 -6.52 11.32
CA PRO A 43 9.04 -5.21 11.56
C PRO A 43 8.32 -4.08 10.83
N PRO A 44 8.62 -2.80 11.18
CA PRO A 44 8.05 -1.67 10.46
C PRO A 44 8.20 -1.82 8.95
N LEU A 45 7.11 -1.74 8.23
CA LEU A 45 7.01 -2.17 6.85
C LEU A 45 7.35 -1.05 5.87
N THR A 46 8.29 -1.32 4.96
CA THR A 46 8.50 -0.49 3.77
C THR A 46 7.25 -0.61 2.90
N VAL A 47 6.63 0.51 2.58
CA VAL A 47 5.33 0.51 1.92
C VAL A 47 5.26 1.52 0.77
N VAL A 48 4.44 1.19 -0.21
CA VAL A 48 3.83 2.16 -1.12
C VAL A 48 2.47 2.49 -0.53
N ARG A 49 2.33 3.68 0.05
CA ARG A 49 1.08 4.12 0.68
C ARG A 49 0.19 4.77 -0.35
N ILE A 50 -0.96 4.17 -0.58
CA ILE A 50 -1.97 4.67 -1.50
C ILE A 50 -2.87 5.64 -0.71
N PRO A 51 -3.08 6.89 -1.19
CA PRO A 51 -3.92 7.87 -0.51
C PRO A 51 -5.41 7.57 -0.75
N VAL A 52 -5.90 6.47 -0.16
CA VAL A 52 -7.24 5.92 -0.45
C VAL A 52 -8.37 6.88 -0.11
N ALA A 53 -8.27 7.63 0.98
CA ALA A 53 -9.30 8.60 1.37
C ALA A 53 -9.40 9.74 0.37
N GLU A 54 -8.26 10.26 -0.09
CA GLU A 54 -8.20 11.32 -1.10
C GLU A 54 -8.71 10.83 -2.45
N ILE A 55 -8.33 9.62 -2.85
CA ILE A 55 -8.81 9.00 -4.08
C ILE A 55 -10.33 8.86 -4.05
N GLY A 56 -10.88 8.33 -2.96
CA GLY A 56 -12.32 8.17 -2.80
C GLY A 56 -13.06 9.49 -2.83
N ARG A 57 -12.54 10.50 -2.13
CA ARG A 57 -13.13 11.84 -2.11
C ARG A 57 -13.12 12.47 -3.50
N THR A 58 -12.00 12.40 -4.19
CA THR A 58 -11.84 12.96 -5.54
C THR A 58 -12.77 12.26 -6.53
N ALA A 59 -12.85 10.94 -6.48
CA ALA A 59 -13.74 10.16 -7.33
C ALA A 59 -15.22 10.55 -7.13
N ALA A 60 -15.62 10.67 -5.87
CA ALA A 60 -17.00 11.09 -5.53
C ALA A 60 -17.29 12.51 -6.02
N GLN A 61 -16.35 13.43 -5.85
CA GLN A 61 -16.51 14.81 -6.33
C GLN A 61 -16.67 14.88 -7.86
N LEU A 62 -15.86 14.11 -8.59
CA LEU A 62 -15.96 14.03 -10.04
C LEU A 62 -17.32 13.49 -10.49
N LEU A 63 -17.79 12.43 -9.84
CA LEU A 63 -19.10 11.84 -10.15
C LEU A 63 -20.24 12.80 -9.85
N LEU A 64 -20.23 13.44 -8.68
CA LEU A 64 -21.26 14.40 -8.30
C LEU A 64 -21.32 15.60 -9.26
N ARG A 65 -20.17 16.07 -9.72
CA ARG A 65 -20.11 17.14 -10.72
C ARG A 65 -20.76 16.72 -12.04
N GLN A 66 -20.54 15.48 -12.48
CA GLN A 66 -21.20 14.95 -13.68
C GLN A 66 -22.71 14.85 -13.50
N VAL A 67 -23.17 14.43 -12.34
CA VAL A 67 -24.61 14.35 -12.03
C VAL A 67 -25.24 15.74 -12.03
N GLU A 68 -24.60 16.72 -11.40
CA GLU A 68 -25.12 18.09 -11.29
C GLU A 68 -25.17 18.81 -12.64
N THR A 69 -24.16 18.64 -13.47
CA THR A 69 -24.07 19.32 -14.77
C THR A 69 -24.74 18.56 -15.91
N GLY A 70 -25.05 17.29 -15.72
CA GLY A 70 -25.53 16.39 -16.76
C GLY A 70 -24.52 16.12 -17.86
N ARG A 71 -23.26 16.47 -17.64
CA ARG A 71 -22.17 16.31 -18.63
C ARG A 71 -21.18 15.27 -18.17
N ARG A 72 -20.72 14.46 -19.11
CA ARG A 72 -19.64 13.50 -18.88
C ARG A 72 -18.30 14.24 -18.78
N SER A 73 -17.54 13.95 -17.77
CA SER A 73 -16.19 14.48 -17.63
C SER A 73 -15.17 13.54 -18.27
N GLU A 74 -14.22 14.11 -19.00
CA GLU A 74 -13.06 13.36 -19.51
C GLU A 74 -11.81 13.65 -18.67
N GLU A 75 -12.00 14.23 -17.51
CA GLU A 75 -10.91 14.59 -16.62
C GLU A 75 -10.25 13.35 -16.02
N HIS A 76 -8.94 13.30 -16.07
CA HIS A 76 -8.12 12.28 -15.44
C HIS A 76 -7.31 12.91 -14.32
N VAL A 77 -7.58 12.51 -13.08
CA VAL A 77 -6.87 13.01 -11.92
C VAL A 77 -5.93 11.91 -11.42
N VAL A 78 -4.63 12.22 -11.35
CA VAL A 78 -3.63 11.33 -10.80
C VAL A 78 -3.23 11.83 -9.43
N ILE A 79 -3.43 10.99 -8.41
CA ILE A 79 -3.06 11.29 -7.03
C ILE A 79 -1.85 10.40 -6.70
N PRO A 80 -0.68 11.00 -6.42
CA PRO A 80 0.54 10.21 -6.24
C PRO A 80 0.49 9.39 -4.94
N SER A 81 1.02 8.18 -5.02
CA SER A 81 1.30 7.35 -3.85
C SER A 81 2.61 7.79 -3.20
N GLU A 82 2.79 7.46 -1.94
CA GLU A 82 4.00 7.77 -1.18
C GLU A 82 4.79 6.49 -0.94
N PHE A 83 6.09 6.50 -1.27
CA PHE A 83 7.00 5.40 -0.97
C PHE A 83 7.73 5.69 0.34
N ILE A 84 7.51 4.84 1.35
CA ILE A 84 8.06 5.00 2.68
C ILE A 84 8.97 3.82 3.00
N ILE A 85 10.26 4.08 3.12
CA ILE A 85 11.26 3.05 3.46
C ILE A 85 11.32 2.94 4.98
N ARG A 86 11.13 1.72 5.46
CA ARG A 86 11.20 1.39 6.88
C ARG A 86 12.17 0.23 7.10
N GLU A 87 11.88 -0.66 8.04
CA GLU A 87 12.83 -1.69 8.48
C GLU A 87 12.65 -3.06 7.82
N SER A 88 11.62 -3.25 6.98
CA SER A 88 11.33 -4.55 6.36
C SER A 88 12.12 -4.85 5.10
N THR A 89 12.96 -3.92 4.66
CA THR A 89 13.81 -4.08 3.48
C THR A 89 15.26 -3.87 3.82
N GLY A 90 16.15 -4.60 3.16
CA GLY A 90 17.57 -4.52 3.39
C GLY A 90 18.36 -5.11 2.22
N PRO A 91 19.72 -5.12 2.34
CA PRO A 91 20.58 -5.64 1.29
C PRO A 91 20.28 -7.09 0.95
N CYS A 92 20.44 -7.43 -0.31
CA CYS A 92 20.29 -8.82 -0.78
C CYS A 92 21.35 -9.70 -0.12
N ARG A 93 20.91 -10.81 0.43
CA ARG A 93 21.79 -11.81 1.02
C ARG A 93 22.43 -12.64 -0.10
N GLN A 94 23.75 -12.72 -0.07
CA GLN A 94 24.52 -13.51 -1.03
C GLN A 94 24.91 -14.86 -0.46
#